data_56ea1fd85c7e8d7de739c47d77a7f030
#
_entry.id   56ea1fd85c7e8d7de739c47d77a7f030
#
_cell.length_a   1.000
_cell.length_b   1.000
_cell.length_c   1.000
_cell.angle_alpha   90.00
_cell.angle_beta   90.00
_cell.angle_gamma   90.00
#
_symmetry.space_group_name_H-M   'P 1'
#
loop_
_entity.id
_entity.type
_entity.pdbx_description
1 polymer ?
#
loop_
_entity_poly.entity_id
_entity_poly.type
_entity_poly.pdbx_seq_one_letter_code
_entity_poly.pdbx_strand_id
1 'polypeptide(L)'
;ASVRGRLAAMGDPMVIRSELSSMEDEREELKNECAALDMAIETLKAADTEMQLRFSPELSRLASEYMAEMTGGRWNGVTLNRDFTAAAKAEDGAVAHEAEYLSLGTLDLMYLAVRLAVCELALPEGESCPLIIDDALVNMDAERTAQAMNLLRKLAEKRQVILFTCRSLE
;
A
#
# COMPACT_ATOMS: atom_id res chain seq x y z
N ALA A 1 -20.00 -8.59 -68.66
CA ALA A 1 -20.39 -7.67 -67.61
C ALA A 1 -19.83 -6.26 -67.92
N SER A 2 -20.75 -5.32 -68.19
CA SER A 2 -20.43 -3.96 -68.64
C SER A 2 -19.66 -3.20 -67.52
N VAL A 3 -18.72 -2.38 -67.91
CA VAL A 3 -17.93 -1.50 -67.00
C VAL A 3 -18.87 -0.64 -66.12
N ARG A 4 -20.02 -0.23 -66.64
CA ARG A 4 -21.09 0.48 -65.91
C ARG A 4 -21.64 -0.35 -64.74
N GLY A 5 -21.79 -1.66 -64.87
CA GLY A 5 -22.28 -2.54 -63.82
C GLY A 5 -21.26 -2.69 -62.67
N ARG A 6 -19.96 -2.65 -62.97
CA ARG A 6 -18.89 -2.68 -61.93
C ARG A 6 -18.80 -1.35 -61.23
N LEU A 7 -18.94 -0.21 -61.93
CA LEU A 7 -18.96 1.12 -61.32
C LEU A 7 -20.16 1.30 -60.40
N ALA A 8 -21.35 0.82 -60.76
CA ALA A 8 -22.52 0.89 -59.93
C ALA A 8 -22.43 0.02 -58.62
N ALA A 9 -21.64 -1.05 -58.71
CA ALA A 9 -21.37 -1.91 -57.52
C ALA A 9 -20.28 -1.37 -56.57
N MET A 10 -19.53 -0.38 -56.98
CA MET A 10 -18.43 0.21 -56.19
C MET A 10 -18.87 1.31 -55.24
N GLY A 11 -20.14 1.73 -55.26
CA GLY A 11 -20.62 2.83 -54.44
C GLY A 11 -20.26 4.23 -54.98
N ASP A 12 -20.82 5.26 -54.41
CA ASP A 12 -20.49 6.65 -54.72
C ASP A 12 -19.11 7.03 -54.18
N PRO A 13 -18.13 7.40 -55.02
CA PRO A 13 -16.80 7.78 -54.54
C PRO A 13 -16.79 8.92 -53.52
N MET A 14 -17.79 9.80 -53.56
CA MET A 14 -17.92 10.90 -52.56
C MET A 14 -18.32 10.40 -51.19
N VAL A 15 -19.23 9.42 -51.14
CA VAL A 15 -19.66 8.76 -49.89
C VAL A 15 -18.48 8.01 -49.25
N ILE A 16 -17.80 7.17 -50.06
CA ILE A 16 -16.64 6.38 -49.58
C ILE A 16 -15.54 7.30 -49.05
N ARG A 17 -15.28 8.43 -49.71
CA ARG A 17 -14.27 9.39 -49.27
C ARG A 17 -14.68 10.09 -47.97
N SER A 18 -15.97 10.41 -47.82
CA SER A 18 -16.49 10.98 -46.57
C SER A 18 -16.40 10.01 -45.38
N GLU A 19 -16.77 8.73 -45.63
CA GLU A 19 -16.65 7.69 -44.62
C GLU A 19 -15.18 7.44 -44.22
N LEU A 20 -14.27 7.41 -45.19
CA LEU A 20 -12.85 7.26 -44.94
C LEU A 20 -12.31 8.41 -44.08
N SER A 21 -12.65 9.67 -44.43
CA SER A 21 -12.26 10.84 -43.61
C SER A 21 -12.78 10.75 -42.18
N SER A 22 -14.06 10.36 -42.02
CA SER A 22 -14.63 10.20 -40.66
C SER A 22 -13.93 9.12 -39.85
N MET A 23 -13.57 7.99 -40.49
CA MET A 23 -12.82 6.92 -39.82
C MET A 23 -11.38 7.31 -39.51
N GLU A 24 -10.75 8.15 -40.34
CA GLU A 24 -9.42 8.69 -40.09
C GLU A 24 -9.44 9.66 -38.89
N ASP A 25 -10.44 10.51 -38.79
CA ASP A 25 -10.64 11.43 -37.67
C ASP A 25 -10.88 10.64 -36.37
N GLU A 26 -11.79 9.67 -36.37
CA GLU A 26 -12.04 8.80 -35.21
C GLU A 26 -10.79 8.02 -34.79
N ARG A 27 -10.03 7.50 -35.74
CA ARG A 27 -8.76 6.82 -35.45
C ARG A 27 -7.75 7.77 -34.78
N GLU A 28 -7.68 9.02 -35.21
CA GLU A 28 -6.76 9.98 -34.61
C GLU A 28 -7.20 10.41 -33.20
N GLU A 29 -8.50 10.56 -32.97
CA GLU A 29 -9.05 10.79 -31.63
C GLU A 29 -8.73 9.62 -30.68
N LEU A 30 -8.96 8.38 -31.10
CA LEU A 30 -8.64 7.20 -30.31
C LEU A 30 -7.14 7.05 -30.02
N LYS A 31 -6.28 7.39 -30.96
CA LYS A 31 -4.83 7.42 -30.72
C LYS A 31 -4.43 8.46 -29.67
N ASN A 32 -5.02 9.64 -29.74
CA ASN A 32 -4.75 10.69 -28.77
C ASN A 32 -5.23 10.30 -27.38
N GLU A 33 -6.40 9.63 -27.27
CA GLU A 33 -6.91 9.10 -26.02
C GLU A 33 -5.98 8.01 -25.46
N CYS A 34 -5.55 7.05 -26.29
CA CYS A 34 -4.59 6.03 -25.89
C CYS A 34 -3.28 6.66 -25.39
N ALA A 35 -2.73 7.65 -26.10
CA ALA A 35 -1.50 8.33 -25.70
C ALA A 35 -1.65 9.08 -24.36
N ALA A 36 -2.81 9.69 -24.11
CA ALA A 36 -3.12 10.34 -22.85
C ALA A 36 -3.23 9.34 -21.69
N LEU A 37 -3.86 8.19 -21.93
CA LEU A 37 -3.96 7.10 -20.94
C LEU A 37 -2.59 6.50 -20.63
N ASP A 38 -1.76 6.25 -21.63
CA ASP A 38 -0.40 5.75 -21.44
C ASP A 38 0.44 6.72 -20.60
N MET A 39 0.36 8.02 -20.90
CA MET A 39 1.05 9.07 -20.12
C MET A 39 0.56 9.10 -18.67
N ALA A 40 -0.74 8.96 -18.44
CA ALA A 40 -1.31 8.90 -17.09
C ALA A 40 -0.81 7.67 -16.31
N ILE A 41 -0.77 6.50 -16.95
CA ILE A 41 -0.26 5.26 -16.36
C ILE A 41 1.23 5.42 -16.01
N GLU A 42 2.05 5.94 -16.91
CA GLU A 42 3.48 6.17 -16.65
C GLU A 42 3.71 7.16 -15.51
N THR A 43 2.93 8.23 -15.45
CA THR A 43 3.00 9.22 -14.38
C THR A 43 2.64 8.61 -13.02
N LEU A 44 1.58 7.80 -12.96
CA LEU A 44 1.17 7.11 -11.75
C LEU A 44 2.24 6.09 -11.29
N LYS A 45 2.82 5.33 -12.21
CA LYS A 45 3.91 4.38 -11.89
C LYS A 45 5.17 5.10 -11.39
N ALA A 46 5.50 6.24 -11.96
CA ALA A 46 6.64 7.05 -11.50
C ALA A 46 6.39 7.61 -10.10
N ALA A 47 5.20 8.14 -9.83
CA ALA A 47 4.80 8.63 -8.52
C ALA A 47 4.78 7.52 -7.46
N ASP A 48 4.26 6.33 -7.79
CA ASP A 48 4.28 5.16 -6.91
C ASP A 48 5.72 4.74 -6.56
N THR A 49 6.60 4.68 -7.56
CA THR A 49 8.02 4.37 -7.35
C THR A 49 8.70 5.40 -6.45
N GLU A 50 8.46 6.69 -6.65
CA GLU A 50 9.01 7.75 -5.82
C GLU A 50 8.50 7.67 -4.38
N MET A 51 7.21 7.41 -4.21
CA MET A 51 6.60 7.21 -2.91
C MET A 51 7.22 6.02 -2.16
N GLN A 52 7.37 4.88 -2.82
CA GLN A 52 8.02 3.70 -2.24
C GLN A 52 9.47 3.97 -1.83
N LEU A 53 10.25 4.67 -2.64
CA LEU A 53 11.63 5.01 -2.32
C LEU A 53 11.76 5.95 -1.11
N ARG A 54 10.81 6.85 -0.91
CA ARG A 54 10.82 7.80 0.21
C ARG A 54 10.26 7.21 1.49
N PHE A 55 9.14 6.50 1.42
CA PHE A 55 8.41 6.02 2.60
C PHE A 55 8.91 4.67 3.12
N SER A 56 9.32 3.76 2.24
CA SER A 56 9.66 2.39 2.64
C SER A 56 10.83 2.30 3.64
N PRO A 57 11.93 3.07 3.50
CA PRO A 57 13.01 3.02 4.48
C PRO A 57 12.58 3.52 5.85
N GLU A 58 11.87 4.64 5.90
CA GLU A 58 11.43 5.25 7.16
C GLU A 58 10.34 4.42 7.85
N LEU A 59 9.42 3.88 7.05
CA LEU A 59 8.39 2.95 7.52
C LEU A 59 9.02 1.69 8.11
N SER A 60 10.00 1.08 7.43
CA SER A 60 10.72 -0.09 7.94
C SER A 60 11.51 0.23 9.21
N ARG A 61 12.12 1.40 9.31
CA ARG A 61 12.83 1.86 10.49
C ARG A 61 11.89 2.00 11.70
N LEU A 62 10.81 2.75 11.55
CA LEU A 62 9.82 2.95 12.63
C LEU A 62 9.14 1.64 13.04
N ALA A 63 8.74 0.82 12.06
CA ALA A 63 8.14 -0.48 12.35
C ALA A 63 9.13 -1.40 13.11
N SER A 64 10.42 -1.34 12.78
CA SER A 64 11.46 -2.09 13.50
C SER A 64 11.62 -1.60 14.94
N GLU A 65 11.62 -0.29 15.17
CA GLU A 65 11.69 0.30 16.51
C GLU A 65 10.50 -0.11 17.35
N TYR A 66 9.28 -0.02 16.81
CA TYR A 66 8.07 -0.43 17.51
C TYR A 66 8.04 -1.93 17.79
N MET A 67 8.46 -2.74 16.82
CA MET A 67 8.55 -4.19 16.99
C MET A 67 9.56 -4.56 18.09
N ALA A 68 10.73 -3.93 18.09
CA ALA A 68 11.75 -4.13 19.12
C ALA A 68 11.22 -3.75 20.52
N GLU A 69 10.54 -2.61 20.64
CA GLU A 69 9.97 -2.18 21.91
C GLU A 69 8.89 -3.14 22.41
N MET A 70 8.00 -3.62 21.54
CA MET A 70 6.92 -4.55 21.91
C MET A 70 7.41 -5.99 22.16
N THR A 71 8.65 -6.31 21.81
CA THR A 71 9.21 -7.66 21.97
C THR A 71 10.43 -7.72 22.88
N GLY A 72 10.73 -6.60 23.58
CA GLY A 72 11.92 -6.50 24.44
C GLY A 72 13.24 -6.69 23.68
N GLY A 73 13.30 -6.26 22.42
CA GLY A 73 14.47 -6.40 21.53
C GLY A 73 14.56 -7.73 20.79
N ARG A 74 13.75 -8.72 21.12
CA ARG A 74 13.82 -10.06 20.51
C ARG A 74 13.63 -10.03 18.99
N TRP A 75 12.81 -9.14 18.47
CA TRP A 75 12.59 -8.87 17.06
C TRP A 75 12.88 -7.41 16.79
N ASN A 76 13.96 -7.12 16.06
CA ASN A 76 14.49 -5.77 15.89
C ASN A 76 14.56 -5.32 14.42
N GLY A 77 14.09 -6.12 13.49
CA GLY A 77 14.04 -5.77 12.08
C GLY A 77 12.70 -6.10 11.47
N VAL A 78 12.04 -5.10 10.88
CA VAL A 78 10.87 -5.28 10.03
C VAL A 78 11.21 -4.73 8.65
N THR A 79 11.06 -5.57 7.64
CA THR A 79 11.26 -5.18 6.24
C THR A 79 9.96 -5.32 5.49
N LEU A 80 9.65 -4.34 4.65
CA LEU A 80 8.49 -4.34 3.79
C LEU A 80 8.94 -4.44 2.34
N ASN A 81 8.43 -5.43 1.64
CA ASN A 81 8.65 -5.60 0.21
C ASN A 81 7.76 -4.64 -0.59
N ARG A 82 7.99 -4.55 -1.90
CA ARG A 82 7.20 -3.72 -2.82
C ARG A 82 5.69 -4.04 -2.80
N ASP A 83 5.35 -5.29 -2.53
CA ASP A 83 3.97 -5.75 -2.42
C ASP A 83 3.39 -5.62 -1.01
N PHE A 84 4.04 -4.83 -0.13
CA PHE A 84 3.71 -4.65 1.28
C PHE A 84 3.68 -5.96 2.09
N THR A 85 4.34 -7.01 1.61
CA THR A 85 4.58 -8.19 2.43
C THR A 85 5.66 -7.87 3.46
N ALA A 86 5.35 -8.18 4.71
CA ALA A 86 6.24 -7.90 5.83
C ALA A 86 7.07 -9.15 6.20
N ALA A 87 8.32 -8.93 6.57
CA ALA A 87 9.18 -9.94 7.17
C ALA A 87 9.83 -9.38 8.44
N ALA A 88 9.98 -10.21 9.46
CA ALA A 88 10.62 -9.85 10.72
C ALA A 88 11.97 -10.54 10.89
N LYS A 89 12.95 -9.81 11.47
CA LYS A 89 14.27 -10.32 11.78
C LYS A 89 14.45 -10.36 13.29
N ALA A 90 14.88 -11.52 13.81
CA ALA A 90 15.27 -11.68 15.20
C ALA A 90 16.65 -11.05 15.46
N GLU A 91 16.93 -10.66 16.71
CA GLU A 91 18.18 -10.01 17.12
C GLU A 91 19.43 -10.87 16.81
N ASP A 92 19.33 -12.17 17.03
CA ASP A 92 20.41 -13.15 16.81
C ASP A 92 20.32 -13.85 15.44
N GLY A 93 19.32 -13.50 14.64
CA GLY A 93 19.04 -14.12 13.35
C GLY A 93 19.74 -13.42 12.17
N ALA A 94 20.45 -14.19 11.35
CA ALA A 94 21.02 -13.69 10.11
C ALA A 94 19.95 -13.52 8.99
N VAL A 95 18.81 -14.19 9.13
CA VAL A 95 17.75 -14.28 8.11
C VAL A 95 16.47 -13.65 8.60
N ALA A 96 15.83 -12.85 7.74
CA ALA A 96 14.48 -12.37 8.00
C ALA A 96 13.46 -13.51 7.77
N HIS A 97 12.50 -13.64 8.66
CA HIS A 97 11.42 -14.61 8.55
C HIS A 97 10.20 -13.93 7.93
N GLU A 98 9.70 -14.52 6.85
CA GLU A 98 8.45 -14.09 6.25
C GLU A 98 7.27 -14.32 7.21
N ALA A 99 6.21 -13.55 7.04
CA ALA A 99 5.02 -13.57 7.90
C ALA A 99 4.46 -14.97 8.16
N GLU A 100 4.53 -15.85 7.17
CA GLU A 100 4.04 -17.23 7.21
C GLU A 100 4.77 -18.13 8.24
N TYR A 101 6.00 -17.79 8.60
CA TYR A 101 6.83 -18.55 9.53
C TYR A 101 6.82 -17.98 10.95
N LEU A 102 6.08 -16.90 11.18
CA LEU A 102 5.98 -16.29 12.51
C LEU A 102 4.85 -16.95 13.33
N SER A 103 5.02 -16.98 14.65
CA SER A 103 3.90 -17.32 15.53
C SER A 103 2.80 -16.28 15.41
N LEU A 104 1.54 -16.66 15.63
CA LEU A 104 0.39 -15.76 15.50
C LEU A 104 0.57 -14.46 16.30
N GLY A 105 1.00 -14.55 17.56
CA GLY A 105 1.25 -13.36 18.38
C GLY A 105 2.41 -12.49 17.89
N THR A 106 3.46 -13.08 17.28
CA THR A 106 4.56 -12.32 16.67
C THR A 106 4.09 -11.65 15.39
N LEU A 107 3.27 -12.33 14.60
CA LEU A 107 2.66 -11.81 13.39
C LEU A 107 1.77 -10.59 13.68
N ASP A 108 0.91 -10.70 14.70
CA ASP A 108 0.03 -9.61 15.11
C ASP A 108 0.83 -8.39 15.60
N LEU A 109 1.91 -8.61 16.37
CA LEU A 109 2.82 -7.54 16.79
C LEU A 109 3.49 -6.85 15.61
N MET A 110 3.96 -7.61 14.63
CA MET A 110 4.57 -7.08 13.42
C MET A 110 3.59 -6.20 12.64
N TYR A 111 2.36 -6.67 12.43
CA TYR A 111 1.35 -5.87 11.75
C TYR A 111 0.91 -4.66 12.55
N LEU A 112 0.84 -4.77 13.88
CA LEU A 112 0.58 -3.62 14.74
C LEU A 112 1.69 -2.59 14.61
N ALA A 113 2.97 -3.01 14.67
CA ALA A 113 4.13 -2.13 14.49
C ALA A 113 4.09 -1.39 13.15
N VAL A 114 3.81 -2.11 12.06
CA VAL A 114 3.68 -1.49 10.72
C VAL A 114 2.54 -0.48 10.68
N ARG A 115 1.37 -0.81 11.22
CA ARG A 115 0.22 0.11 11.24
C ARG A 115 0.48 1.36 12.06
N LEU A 116 1.11 1.22 13.24
CA LEU A 116 1.51 2.35 14.06
C LEU A 116 2.53 3.24 13.35
N ALA A 117 3.50 2.65 12.66
CA ALA A 117 4.49 3.38 11.87
C ALA A 117 3.85 4.12 10.67
N VAL A 118 2.89 3.49 9.97
CA VAL A 118 2.10 4.17 8.92
C VAL A 118 1.34 5.36 9.51
N CYS A 119 0.68 5.19 10.66
CA CYS A 119 -0.05 6.29 11.30
C CYS A 119 0.88 7.46 11.68
N GLU A 120 2.08 7.17 12.18
CA GLU A 120 3.06 8.21 12.55
C GLU A 120 3.54 8.99 11.32
N LEU A 121 3.75 8.32 10.18
CA LEU A 121 4.22 8.96 8.95
C LEU A 121 3.12 9.65 8.15
N ALA A 122 1.90 9.14 8.19
CA ALA A 122 0.80 9.63 7.36
C ALA A 122 -0.05 10.71 8.03
N LEU A 123 -0.08 10.73 9.35
CA LEU A 123 -0.91 11.70 10.09
C LEU A 123 -0.08 12.94 10.41
N PRO A 124 -0.58 14.14 10.05
CA PRO A 124 0.11 15.40 10.33
C PRO A 124 0.37 15.59 11.84
N GLU A 125 1.50 16.20 12.18
CA GLU A 125 1.78 16.59 13.55
C GLU A 125 0.80 17.68 13.99
N GLY A 126 0.19 17.48 15.14
CA GLY A 126 -0.75 18.45 15.74
C GLY A 126 -2.22 18.29 15.33
N GLU A 127 -2.56 17.42 14.41
CA GLU A 127 -3.95 17.07 14.17
C GLU A 127 -4.42 15.97 15.14
N SER A 128 -5.59 16.21 15.78
CA SER A 128 -6.16 15.31 16.78
C SER A 128 -6.93 14.13 16.16
N CYS A 129 -6.30 13.41 15.23
CA CYS A 129 -6.89 12.17 14.73
C CYS A 129 -6.67 11.06 15.76
N PRO A 130 -7.73 10.50 16.38
CA PRO A 130 -7.60 9.44 17.34
C PRO A 130 -7.14 8.14 16.69
N LEU A 131 -6.28 7.40 17.39
CA LEU A 131 -5.89 6.04 17.00
C LEU A 131 -6.88 5.07 17.66
N ILE A 132 -7.65 4.38 16.85
CA ILE A 132 -8.64 3.39 17.32
C ILE A 132 -8.06 1.99 17.05
N ILE A 133 -7.96 1.19 18.12
CA ILE A 133 -7.39 -0.16 18.12
C ILE A 133 -8.46 -1.10 18.67
N ASP A 134 -8.79 -2.13 17.91
CA ASP A 134 -9.79 -3.12 18.29
C ASP A 134 -9.16 -4.51 18.36
N ASP A 135 -9.20 -5.11 19.55
CA ASP A 135 -8.70 -6.47 19.90
C ASP A 135 -7.29 -6.83 19.35
N ALA A 136 -6.43 -5.83 19.07
CA ALA A 136 -5.12 -6.08 18.47
C ALA A 136 -4.14 -6.87 19.37
N LEU A 137 -4.43 -7.00 20.68
CA LEU A 137 -3.55 -7.65 21.65
C LEU A 137 -4.04 -9.04 22.08
N VAL A 138 -5.07 -9.56 21.44
CA VAL A 138 -5.77 -10.79 21.89
C VAL A 138 -4.90 -12.04 21.86
N ASN A 139 -3.98 -12.16 20.90
CA ASN A 139 -3.11 -13.33 20.71
C ASN A 139 -1.74 -13.18 21.41
N MET A 140 -1.57 -12.17 22.28
CA MET A 140 -0.32 -11.89 22.95
C MET A 140 -0.31 -12.47 24.36
N ASP A 141 0.87 -12.89 24.81
CA ASP A 141 1.12 -13.21 26.21
C ASP A 141 1.14 -11.95 27.09
N ALA A 142 1.16 -12.14 28.42
CA ALA A 142 1.10 -11.02 29.36
C ALA A 142 2.30 -10.07 29.24
N GLU A 143 3.50 -10.59 28.99
CA GLU A 143 4.72 -9.77 28.84
C GLU A 143 4.64 -8.88 27.60
N ARG A 144 4.30 -9.46 26.44
CA ARG A 144 4.15 -8.70 25.18
C ARG A 144 2.99 -7.72 25.26
N THR A 145 1.89 -8.10 25.90
CA THR A 145 0.77 -7.18 26.16
C THR A 145 1.22 -5.98 26.96
N ALA A 146 1.98 -6.17 28.05
CA ALA A 146 2.50 -5.07 28.86
C ALA A 146 3.45 -4.17 28.07
N GLN A 147 4.34 -4.73 27.26
CA GLN A 147 5.25 -3.97 26.40
C GLN A 147 4.49 -3.17 25.33
N ALA A 148 3.51 -3.78 24.65
CA ALA A 148 2.65 -3.11 23.69
C ALA A 148 1.86 -1.96 24.34
N MET A 149 1.31 -2.18 25.55
CA MET A 149 0.62 -1.14 26.31
C MET A 149 1.54 0.03 26.67
N ASN A 150 2.82 -0.22 26.99
CA ASN A 150 3.78 0.84 27.25
C ASN A 150 4.06 1.67 25.99
N LEU A 151 4.21 1.05 24.82
CA LEU A 151 4.32 1.76 23.54
C LEU A 151 3.07 2.61 23.28
N LEU A 152 1.86 2.03 23.45
CA LEU A 152 0.62 2.76 23.24
C LEU A 152 0.46 3.96 24.20
N ARG A 153 0.93 3.85 25.44
CA ARG A 153 0.96 5.00 26.40
C ARG A 153 1.87 6.11 25.91
N LYS A 154 3.06 5.79 25.37
CA LYS A 154 3.95 6.80 24.79
C LYS A 154 3.31 7.50 23.58
N LEU A 155 2.65 6.75 22.72
CA LEU A 155 1.92 7.32 21.58
C LEU A 155 0.73 8.19 22.04
N ALA A 156 0.12 7.84 23.18
CA ALA A 156 -0.97 8.60 23.77
C ALA A 156 -0.54 9.98 24.33
N GLU A 157 0.74 10.22 24.52
CA GLU A 157 1.27 11.56 24.86
C GLU A 157 1.14 12.55 23.69
N LYS A 158 1.13 12.03 22.47
CA LYS A 158 1.05 12.84 21.24
C LYS A 158 -0.36 12.90 20.63
N ARG A 159 -1.17 11.86 20.81
CA ARG A 159 -2.51 11.73 20.22
C ARG A 159 -3.44 10.86 21.07
N GLN A 160 -4.73 11.04 20.94
CA GLN A 160 -5.70 10.18 21.60
C GLN A 160 -5.59 8.74 21.10
N VAL A 161 -5.48 7.77 22.01
CA VAL A 161 -5.52 6.33 21.72
C VAL A 161 -6.75 5.73 22.40
N ILE A 162 -7.57 5.04 21.61
CA ILE A 162 -8.77 4.33 22.09
C ILE A 162 -8.56 2.85 21.79
N LEU A 163 -8.44 2.06 22.85
CA LEU A 163 -8.26 0.60 22.76
C LEU A 163 -9.54 -0.10 23.21
N PHE A 164 -10.13 -0.86 22.29
CA PHE A 164 -11.17 -1.83 22.60
C PHE A 164 -10.52 -3.18 22.80
N THR A 165 -10.91 -3.92 23.84
CA THR A 165 -10.39 -5.25 24.10
C THR A 165 -11.39 -6.07 24.88
N CYS A 166 -11.49 -7.38 24.54
CA CYS A 166 -12.28 -8.37 25.26
C CYS A 166 -11.51 -8.98 26.45
N ARG A 167 -10.21 -8.65 26.63
CA ARG A 167 -9.37 -9.19 27.72
C ARG A 167 -9.22 -8.17 28.84
N SER A 168 -9.14 -8.68 30.11
CA SER A 168 -8.69 -7.85 31.21
C SER A 168 -7.21 -7.50 31.03
N LEU A 169 -6.89 -6.22 31.12
CA LEU A 169 -5.52 -5.65 31.00
C LEU A 169 -5.00 -5.30 32.42
N GLU A 170 -5.13 -6.24 33.35
CA GLU A 170 -4.57 -6.10 34.71
C GLU A 170 -3.06 -6.19 34.71
#